data_50b545fc68c0f91bb96945df96c7002c
#
_entry.id   50b545fc68c0f91bb96945df96c7002c
#
_cell.length_a   1.000
_cell.length_b   1.000
_cell.length_c   1.000
_cell.angle_alpha   90.00
_cell.angle_beta   90.00
_cell.angle_gamma   90.00
#
_symmetry.space_group_name_H-M   'P 1'
#
loop_
_entity.id
_entity.type
_entity.pdbx_description
1 polymer ?
#
loop_
_entity_poly.entity_id
_entity_poly.type
_entity_poly.pdbx_seq_one_letter_code
_entity_poly.pdbx_strand_id
1 'polypeptide(L)'
;MMRMPPFSLHTPGSLEEALSIAGGLAEAGHEFDWVAGGTDLLPNYKWHLNSKPHVISLAGVPELSELTHTHIGAMVRLQDLVESDTVHPLIAKVSGTVASVMLRRSGTVGGNICLDTRCFWFNPVSYTHLTLPTNREV
;
A
#
# COMPACT_ATOMS: atom_id res chain seq x y z
N MET A 1 -5.23 -16.84 18.99
CA MET A 1 -5.70 -16.18 17.76
C MET A 1 -5.57 -14.67 17.94
N MET A 2 -4.74 -14.02 17.15
CA MET A 2 -4.59 -12.57 17.25
C MET A 2 -5.83 -11.90 16.65
N ARG A 3 -6.58 -11.18 17.48
CA ARG A 3 -7.73 -10.42 17.04
C ARG A 3 -7.25 -9.08 16.50
N MET A 4 -7.65 -8.74 15.30
CA MET A 4 -7.38 -7.43 14.71
C MET A 4 -8.08 -6.34 15.53
N PRO A 5 -7.44 -5.21 15.85
CA PRO A 5 -8.10 -4.10 16.51
C PRO A 5 -9.28 -3.59 15.66
N PRO A 6 -10.34 -3.07 16.30
CA PRO A 6 -11.46 -2.51 15.57
C PRO A 6 -11.04 -1.22 14.85
N PHE A 7 -11.57 -1.00 13.66
CA PHE A 7 -11.42 0.24 12.90
C PHE A 7 -12.69 0.52 12.11
N SER A 8 -12.92 1.77 11.76
CA SER A 8 -13.99 2.21 10.86
C SER A 8 -13.50 2.14 9.43
N LEU A 9 -14.16 1.35 8.58
CA LEU A 9 -13.84 1.23 7.17
C LEU A 9 -14.68 2.21 6.35
N HIS A 10 -14.03 3.03 5.53
CA HIS A 10 -14.64 3.93 4.57
C HIS A 10 -14.40 3.38 3.16
N THR A 11 -15.44 3.36 2.32
CA THR A 11 -15.40 2.80 0.96
C THR A 11 -15.88 3.80 -0.07
N PRO A 12 -15.10 4.85 -0.36
CA PRO A 12 -15.48 5.85 -1.37
C PRO A 12 -15.61 5.23 -2.76
N GLY A 13 -16.51 5.76 -3.56
CA GLY A 13 -16.75 5.36 -4.95
C GLY A 13 -16.02 6.22 -5.98
N SER A 14 -15.35 7.30 -5.55
CA SER A 14 -14.58 8.20 -6.42
C SER A 14 -13.36 8.75 -5.70
N LEU A 15 -12.42 9.29 -6.46
CA LEU A 15 -11.23 9.94 -5.90
C LEU A 15 -11.61 11.19 -5.09
N GLU A 16 -12.55 11.97 -5.57
CA GLU A 16 -13.04 13.18 -4.88
C GLU A 16 -13.65 12.84 -3.52
N GLU A 17 -14.50 11.82 -3.46
CA GLU A 17 -15.08 11.33 -2.21
C GLU A 17 -14.00 10.83 -1.24
N ALA A 18 -13.01 10.08 -1.74
CA ALA A 18 -11.89 9.59 -0.94
C ALA A 18 -11.10 10.73 -0.29
N LEU A 19 -10.79 11.76 -1.07
CA LEU A 19 -10.09 12.95 -0.58
C LEU A 19 -10.93 13.76 0.42
N SER A 20 -12.25 13.87 0.17
CA SER A 20 -13.16 14.54 1.09
C SER A 20 -13.23 13.84 2.45
N ILE A 21 -13.34 12.51 2.47
CA ILE A 21 -13.31 11.71 3.70
C ILE A 21 -11.98 11.91 4.44
N ALA A 22 -10.87 11.82 3.72
CA ALA A 22 -9.54 12.01 4.31
C ALA A 22 -9.36 13.41 4.90
N GLY A 23 -9.82 14.45 4.19
CA GLY A 23 -9.79 15.83 4.66
C GLY A 23 -10.61 16.01 5.93
N GLY A 24 -11.84 15.50 5.96
CA GLY A 24 -12.71 15.56 7.14
C GLY A 24 -12.12 14.84 8.36
N LEU A 25 -11.50 13.68 8.17
CA LEU A 25 -10.82 12.95 9.25
C LEU A 25 -9.61 13.73 9.77
N ALA A 26 -8.80 14.29 8.87
CA ALA A 26 -7.63 15.09 9.25
C ALA A 26 -8.02 16.38 10.00
N GLU A 27 -9.06 17.09 9.56
CA GLU A 27 -9.59 18.28 10.26
C GLU A 27 -10.14 17.94 11.65
N ALA A 28 -10.74 16.76 11.80
CA ALA A 28 -11.22 16.27 13.09
C ALA A 28 -10.09 15.73 14.00
N GLY A 29 -8.85 15.71 13.52
CA GLY A 29 -7.69 15.20 14.26
C GLY A 29 -7.66 13.67 14.38
N HIS A 30 -8.38 12.95 13.50
CA HIS A 30 -8.37 11.49 13.46
C HIS A 30 -7.26 10.96 12.56
N GLU A 31 -6.54 9.99 13.06
CA GLU A 31 -5.56 9.25 12.23
C GLU A 31 -6.27 8.20 11.37
N PHE A 32 -5.78 8.03 10.15
CA PHE A 32 -6.30 7.03 9.22
C PHE A 32 -5.18 6.45 8.36
N ASP A 33 -5.45 5.27 7.80
CA ASP A 33 -4.62 4.63 6.78
C ASP A 33 -5.39 4.43 5.48
N TRP A 34 -4.67 4.51 4.37
CA TRP A 34 -5.17 4.08 3.07
C TRP A 34 -4.98 2.58 2.91
N VAL A 35 -5.99 1.87 2.45
CA VAL A 35 -5.86 0.46 2.06
C VAL A 35 -6.09 0.28 0.57
N ALA A 36 -5.10 -0.29 -0.10
CA ALA A 36 -5.19 -0.74 -1.49
C ALA A 36 -5.45 -2.26 -1.51
N GLY A 37 -4.45 -3.08 -1.79
CA GLY A 37 -4.59 -4.54 -1.77
C GLY A 37 -4.62 -5.18 -0.37
N GLY A 38 -4.23 -4.45 0.66
CA GLY A 38 -4.25 -4.91 2.06
C GLY A 38 -3.22 -5.98 2.42
N THR A 39 -2.36 -6.38 1.50
CA THR A 39 -1.40 -7.48 1.69
C THR A 39 -0.30 -7.19 2.69
N ASP A 40 -0.08 -5.92 3.01
CA ASP A 40 0.84 -5.48 4.06
C ASP A 40 0.10 -4.85 5.25
N LEU A 41 -0.83 -3.94 5.01
CA LEU A 41 -1.54 -3.22 6.06
C LEU A 41 -2.30 -4.15 7.02
N LEU A 42 -3.07 -5.10 6.49
CA LEU A 42 -3.88 -5.99 7.32
C LEU A 42 -3.05 -6.95 8.18
N PRO A 43 -1.95 -7.56 7.69
CA PRO A 43 -1.00 -8.25 8.55
C PRO A 43 -0.45 -7.37 9.68
N ASN A 44 -0.08 -6.10 9.39
CA ASN A 44 0.38 -5.16 10.42
C ASN A 44 -0.68 -4.94 11.49
N TYR A 45 -1.93 -4.75 11.10
CA TYR A 45 -3.05 -4.58 12.04
C TYR A 45 -3.25 -5.83 12.92
N LYS A 46 -3.12 -7.04 12.34
CA LYS A 46 -3.16 -8.29 13.13
C LYS A 46 -2.04 -8.38 14.16
N TRP A 47 -0.90 -7.78 13.88
CA TRP A 47 0.24 -7.72 14.79
C TRP A 47 0.19 -6.51 15.73
N HIS A 48 -0.90 -5.73 15.68
CA HIS A 48 -1.06 -4.47 16.42
C HIS A 48 0.06 -3.46 16.16
N LEU A 49 0.60 -3.48 14.95
CA LEU A 49 1.64 -2.54 14.52
C LEU A 49 0.99 -1.33 13.88
N ASN A 50 1.10 -0.18 14.55
CA ASN A 50 0.69 1.12 14.02
C ASN A 50 -0.74 1.17 13.45
N SER A 51 -1.69 0.42 14.06
CA SER A 51 -3.07 0.41 13.62
C SER A 51 -3.77 1.74 13.90
N LYS A 52 -4.52 2.22 12.91
CA LYS A 52 -5.28 3.46 12.98
C LYS A 52 -6.78 3.19 13.19
N PRO A 53 -7.52 4.13 13.80
CA PRO A 53 -8.95 3.96 14.05
C PRO A 53 -9.81 4.02 12.79
N HIS A 54 -9.30 4.61 11.70
CA HIS A 54 -9.99 4.73 10.42
C HIS A 54 -9.14 4.16 9.29
N VAL A 55 -9.80 3.48 8.35
CA VAL A 55 -9.18 2.94 7.14
C VAL A 55 -10.02 3.35 5.94
N ILE A 56 -9.39 3.92 4.92
CA ILE A 56 -10.05 4.33 3.68
C ILE A 56 -9.64 3.36 2.58
N SER A 57 -10.61 2.61 2.05
CA SER A 57 -10.38 1.65 0.97
C SER A 57 -10.39 2.34 -0.39
N LEU A 58 -9.34 2.11 -1.17
CA LEU A 58 -9.23 2.60 -2.54
C LEU A 58 -9.83 1.63 -3.57
N ALA A 59 -10.34 0.48 -3.14
CA ALA A 59 -10.85 -0.55 -4.05
C ALA A 59 -12.07 -0.13 -4.87
N GLY A 60 -12.85 0.85 -4.38
CA GLY A 60 -14.03 1.39 -5.05
C GLY A 60 -13.75 2.58 -5.96
N VAL A 61 -12.49 2.98 -6.15
CA VAL A 61 -12.10 4.19 -6.92
C VAL A 61 -11.59 3.78 -8.30
N PRO A 62 -12.44 3.81 -9.35
CA PRO A 62 -12.09 3.30 -10.68
C PRO A 62 -10.97 4.10 -11.35
N GLU A 63 -10.85 5.39 -11.08
CA GLU A 63 -9.84 6.28 -11.65
C GLU A 63 -8.40 5.81 -11.33
N LEU A 64 -8.23 5.08 -10.22
CA LEU A 64 -6.93 4.56 -9.80
C LEU A 64 -6.58 3.21 -10.44
N SER A 65 -7.48 2.61 -11.22
CA SER A 65 -7.30 1.28 -11.84
C SER A 65 -6.96 1.35 -13.33
N GLU A 66 -6.77 2.55 -13.88
CA GLU A 66 -6.46 2.72 -15.30
C GLU A 66 -5.07 2.17 -15.64
N LEU A 67 -4.98 1.45 -16.76
CA LEU A 67 -3.73 0.91 -17.30
C LEU A 67 -3.60 1.22 -18.79
N THR A 68 -2.65 2.08 -19.14
CA THR A 68 -2.33 2.47 -20.52
C THR A 68 -0.82 2.39 -20.75
N HIS A 69 -0.36 2.62 -21.96
CA HIS A 69 1.07 2.66 -22.30
C HIS A 69 1.86 3.75 -21.54
N THR A 70 1.20 4.81 -21.15
CA THR A 70 1.82 5.98 -20.50
C THR A 70 1.39 6.16 -19.07
N HIS A 71 0.39 5.43 -18.59
CA HIS A 71 -0.18 5.59 -17.27
C HIS A 71 -0.46 4.24 -16.62
N ILE A 72 -0.04 4.10 -15.38
CA ILE A 72 -0.32 2.95 -14.52
C ILE A 72 -0.97 3.47 -13.25
N GLY A 73 -2.24 3.17 -13.06
CA GLY A 73 -3.00 3.57 -11.88
C GLY A 73 -2.50 2.87 -10.62
N ALA A 74 -2.63 3.54 -9.49
CA ALA A 74 -2.14 3.06 -8.19
C ALA A 74 -2.80 1.74 -7.75
N MET A 75 -4.04 1.49 -8.18
CA MET A 75 -4.80 0.27 -7.85
C MET A 75 -4.62 -0.87 -8.86
N VAL A 76 -3.85 -0.68 -9.93
CA VAL A 76 -3.48 -1.76 -10.85
C VAL A 76 -2.72 -2.83 -10.07
N ARG A 77 -3.12 -4.08 -10.22
CA ARG A 77 -2.49 -5.19 -9.50
C ARG A 77 -1.15 -5.55 -10.12
N LEU A 78 -0.22 -5.99 -9.31
CA LEU A 78 1.09 -6.40 -9.80
C LEU A 78 0.99 -7.57 -10.78
N GLN A 79 0.03 -8.48 -10.61
CA GLN A 79 -0.18 -9.59 -11.52
C GLN A 79 -0.72 -9.12 -12.88
N ASP A 80 -1.56 -8.08 -12.92
CA ASP A 80 -2.08 -7.51 -14.16
C ASP A 80 -0.93 -6.89 -15.00
N LEU A 81 0.09 -6.32 -14.35
CA LEU A 81 1.29 -5.83 -15.05
C LEU A 81 2.12 -6.97 -15.65
N VAL A 82 2.22 -8.10 -14.96
CA VAL A 82 2.96 -9.29 -15.46
C VAL A 82 2.29 -9.87 -16.69
N GLU A 83 0.96 -9.85 -16.74
CA GLU A 83 0.14 -10.43 -17.79
C GLU A 83 -0.17 -9.45 -18.94
N SER A 84 0.20 -8.17 -18.78
CA SER A 84 -0.12 -7.10 -19.73
C SER A 84 0.93 -6.94 -20.81
N ASP A 85 0.49 -6.88 -22.06
CA ASP A 85 1.31 -6.48 -23.21
C ASP A 85 1.38 -4.95 -23.38
N THR A 86 0.63 -4.20 -22.56
CA THR A 86 0.53 -2.74 -22.67
C THR A 86 1.70 -2.04 -22.00
N VAL A 87 2.26 -2.63 -20.93
CA VAL A 87 3.36 -2.03 -20.18
C VAL A 87 4.73 -2.38 -20.77
N HIS A 88 5.72 -1.56 -20.43
CA HIS A 88 7.09 -1.85 -20.83
C HIS A 88 7.55 -3.23 -20.27
N PRO A 89 8.20 -4.09 -21.07
CA PRO A 89 8.59 -5.45 -20.67
C PRO A 89 9.41 -5.52 -19.39
N LEU A 90 10.22 -4.50 -19.11
CA LEU A 90 10.97 -4.41 -17.85
C LEU A 90 10.06 -4.29 -16.64
N ILE A 91 8.99 -3.50 -16.74
CA ILE A 91 8.01 -3.34 -15.65
C ILE A 91 7.31 -4.68 -15.39
N ALA A 92 6.85 -5.35 -16.42
CA ALA A 92 6.24 -6.68 -16.32
C ALA A 92 7.19 -7.69 -15.66
N LYS A 93 8.44 -7.72 -16.11
CA LYS A 93 9.47 -8.62 -15.57
C LYS A 93 9.76 -8.34 -14.09
N VAL A 94 9.97 -7.08 -13.70
CA VAL A 94 10.24 -6.69 -12.31
C VAL A 94 9.03 -6.98 -11.43
N SER A 95 7.83 -6.66 -11.88
CA SER A 95 6.59 -6.98 -11.14
C SER A 95 6.48 -8.48 -10.86
N GLY A 96 6.92 -9.33 -11.80
CA GLY A 96 6.96 -10.79 -11.64
C GLY A 96 7.90 -11.29 -10.55
N THR A 97 8.88 -10.49 -10.13
CA THR A 97 9.79 -10.85 -9.03
C THR A 97 9.25 -10.52 -7.64
N VAL A 98 8.17 -9.75 -7.56
CA VAL A 98 7.57 -9.35 -6.28
C VAL A 98 6.75 -10.50 -5.71
N ALA A 99 7.08 -10.94 -4.51
CA ALA A 99 6.33 -11.92 -3.71
C ALA A 99 5.85 -13.18 -4.51
N SER A 100 4.71 -13.75 -4.12
CA SER A 100 4.08 -14.87 -4.82
C SER A 100 2.97 -14.40 -5.76
N VAL A 101 2.55 -15.26 -6.70
CA VAL A 101 1.41 -15.00 -7.61
C VAL A 101 0.14 -14.63 -6.82
N MET A 102 -0.12 -15.32 -5.71
CA MET A 102 -1.29 -15.05 -4.87
C MET A 102 -1.26 -13.65 -4.27
N LEU A 103 -0.10 -13.22 -3.81
CA LEU A 103 0.08 -11.87 -3.28
C LEU A 103 0.01 -10.81 -4.38
N ARG A 104 0.59 -11.07 -5.56
CA ARG A 104 0.51 -10.14 -6.71
C ARG A 104 -0.91 -9.93 -7.23
N ARG A 105 -1.81 -10.91 -7.08
CA ARG A 105 -3.23 -10.79 -7.44
C ARG A 105 -4.02 -9.85 -6.53
N SER A 106 -3.53 -9.58 -5.34
CA SER A 106 -4.12 -8.62 -4.39
C SER A 106 -3.28 -7.35 -4.26
N GLY A 107 -1.95 -7.48 -4.27
CA GLY A 107 -1.02 -6.35 -4.16
C GLY A 107 -1.09 -5.44 -5.38
N THR A 108 -1.07 -4.14 -5.12
CA THR A 108 -1.20 -3.08 -6.13
C THR A 108 0.10 -2.32 -6.32
N VAL A 109 0.22 -1.60 -7.43
CA VAL A 109 1.39 -0.76 -7.73
C VAL A 109 1.57 0.31 -6.66
N GLY A 110 0.52 1.07 -6.35
CA GLY A 110 0.57 2.12 -5.34
C GLY A 110 0.92 1.57 -3.96
N GLY A 111 0.27 0.46 -3.55
CA GLY A 111 0.59 -0.20 -2.28
C GLY A 111 2.03 -0.69 -2.21
N ASN A 112 2.59 -1.18 -3.31
CA ASN A 112 3.98 -1.64 -3.35
C ASN A 112 5.01 -0.49 -3.30
N ILE A 113 4.72 0.63 -3.97
CA ILE A 113 5.60 1.82 -3.98
C ILE A 113 5.58 2.52 -2.62
N CYS A 114 4.40 2.59 -1.98
CA CYS A 114 4.19 3.22 -0.69
C CYS A 114 4.42 2.27 0.50
N LEU A 115 4.98 1.09 0.24
CA LEU A 115 5.22 0.08 1.28
C LEU A 115 6.24 0.58 2.30
N ASP A 116 5.87 0.56 3.57
CA ASP A 116 6.83 0.67 4.67
C ASP A 116 7.56 -0.68 4.80
N THR A 117 8.78 -0.71 4.29
CA THR A 117 9.53 -1.95 4.07
C THR A 117 9.76 -2.68 5.39
N ARG A 118 9.29 -3.91 5.46
CA ARG A 118 9.58 -4.84 6.56
C ARG A 118 10.52 -5.93 6.08
N CYS A 119 11.75 -5.82 6.41
CA CYS A 119 12.72 -6.89 6.21
C CYS A 119 13.46 -7.17 7.52
N PHE A 120 14.12 -8.32 7.59
CA PHE A 120 14.88 -8.71 8.77
C PHE A 120 15.95 -7.67 9.15
N TRP A 121 16.56 -7.03 8.17
CA TRP A 121 17.57 -5.99 8.37
C TRP A 121 16.98 -4.63 8.69
N PHE A 122 15.81 -4.32 8.15
CA PHE A 122 15.16 -3.04 8.35
C PHE A 122 14.40 -2.97 9.68
N ASN A 123 13.51 -3.93 9.98
CA ASN A 123 12.59 -3.82 11.09
C ASN A 123 13.18 -4.02 12.50
N PRO A 124 14.04 -5.01 12.80
CA PRO A 124 14.53 -5.16 14.17
C PRO A 124 15.67 -4.20 14.51
N VAL A 125 16.32 -3.65 13.50
CA VAL A 125 17.60 -2.97 13.68
C VAL A 125 17.67 -1.62 12.96
N SER A 126 16.78 -1.36 12.02
CA SER A 126 16.87 -0.21 11.12
C SER A 126 16.78 1.14 11.83
N TYR A 127 15.86 1.27 12.78
CA TYR A 127 15.76 2.51 13.53
C TYR A 127 16.96 2.77 14.44
N THR A 128 17.73 1.73 14.77
CA THR A 128 18.92 1.86 15.59
C THR A 128 20.21 1.83 14.78
N HIS A 129 20.23 1.23 13.57
CA HIS A 129 21.47 1.03 12.82
C HIS A 129 21.53 1.70 11.45
N LEU A 130 20.41 1.97 10.79
CA LEU A 130 20.44 2.70 9.51
C LEU A 130 20.56 4.21 9.69
N THR A 131 20.07 4.75 10.80
CA THR A 131 20.24 6.19 11.07
C THR A 131 21.64 6.54 11.57
N LEU A 132 22.31 5.63 12.29
CA LEU A 132 23.64 5.87 12.82
C LEU A 132 24.75 5.84 11.75
N PRO A 133 24.78 4.89 10.80
CA PRO A 133 25.78 4.90 9.73
C PRO A 133 25.68 6.10 8.79
N THR A 134 24.47 6.52 8.42
CA THR A 134 24.28 7.69 7.57
C THR A 134 24.74 8.99 8.22
N ASN A 135 24.69 9.06 9.55
CA ASN A 135 25.19 10.22 10.29
C ASN A 135 26.70 10.21 10.50
N ARG A 136 27.40 9.12 10.15
CA ARG A 136 28.86 8.97 10.30
C ARG A 136 29.64 9.25 9.03
N GLU A 137 28.99 9.31 7.90
CA GLU A 137 29.61 9.61 6.61
C GLU A 137 29.62 11.11 6.27
N VAL A 138 29.33 11.94 7.24
CA VAL A 138 29.36 13.40 7.12
C VAL A 138 30.65 13.93 7.72
#